data_b4b94a0c3188345591b60444c43bf33f
#
_entry.id   b4b94a0c3188345591b60444c43bf33f
#
_cell.length_a   1.000
_cell.length_b   1.000
_cell.length_c   1.000
_cell.angle_alpha   90.00
_cell.angle_beta   90.00
_cell.angle_gamma   90.00
#
_symmetry.space_group_name_H-M   'P 1'
#
loop_
_entity.id
_entity.type
_entity.pdbx_description
1 polymer ?
#
loop_
_entity_poly.entity_id
_entity_poly.type
_entity_poly.pdbx_seq_one_letter_code
_entity_poly.pdbx_strand_id
1 'polypeptide(L)'
;PVLLMCTLWIAGCHLHGGDHPRTNPGLQVEPLAPGVWMHTSYNTFDGVLYPSNGLIVREGDHLVLLDSAWGAEATEELQVWIDEEIGLPVDRALSTHFHSDRTGGVAVLEAAGIPVWSHPMTQRLSAEEGNPVPANALKGIEAPGSTTGSGSLEVLYPGGGHARDNIMVWLPEQKILYGGCAVRELATDNLGNTADADLGYWPQAIRHAQAMY
;
A
#
# COMPACT_ATOMS: atom_id res chain seq x y z
N PRO A 1 24.67 1.85 26.32
CA PRO A 1 23.48 2.08 25.50
C PRO A 1 23.80 1.68 24.08
N VAL A 2 23.28 0.51 23.72
CA VAL A 2 23.38 -0.03 22.36
C VAL A 2 22.29 0.70 21.57
N LEU A 3 22.68 1.53 20.65
CA LEU A 3 21.79 2.17 19.67
C LEU A 3 21.31 1.06 18.73
N LEU A 4 20.12 0.53 18.99
CA LEU A 4 19.46 -0.40 18.10
C LEU A 4 18.97 0.42 16.91
N MET A 5 19.74 0.40 15.82
CA MET A 5 19.26 0.91 14.53
C MET A 5 18.06 0.07 14.12
N CYS A 6 16.85 0.62 14.32
CA CYS A 6 15.67 0.16 13.60
C CYS A 6 15.98 0.34 12.11
N THR A 7 16.29 -0.74 11.42
CA THR A 7 16.31 -0.75 9.95
C THR A 7 14.86 -0.61 9.49
N LEU A 8 14.43 0.64 9.27
CA LEU A 8 13.22 0.93 8.52
C LEU A 8 13.48 0.44 7.08
N TRP A 9 13.01 -0.75 6.77
CA TRP A 9 12.89 -1.16 5.38
C TRP A 9 11.64 -0.50 4.83
N ILE A 10 11.86 0.53 4.03
CA ILE A 10 10.82 1.29 3.35
C ILE A 10 10.64 0.59 2.01
N ALA A 11 9.56 -0.19 1.86
CA ALA A 11 9.12 -0.66 0.55
C ALA A 11 8.57 0.56 -0.21
N GLY A 12 9.46 1.33 -0.80
CA GLY A 12 9.16 2.43 -1.70
C GLY A 12 9.26 1.97 -3.15
N CYS A 13 8.60 2.68 -4.05
CA CYS A 13 8.73 2.44 -5.49
C CYS A 13 10.20 2.54 -5.89
N HIS A 14 10.79 1.43 -6.31
CA HIS A 14 12.17 1.34 -6.77
C HIS A 14 12.29 2.00 -8.14
N LEU A 15 12.92 3.16 -8.22
CA LEU A 15 13.45 3.69 -9.47
C LEU A 15 14.81 4.32 -9.20
N HIS A 16 15.86 3.63 -9.59
CA HIS A 16 17.18 4.24 -9.79
C HIS A 16 17.09 5.27 -10.92
N GLY A 17 17.68 6.43 -10.72
CA GLY A 17 17.68 7.48 -11.73
C GLY A 17 18.14 6.97 -13.09
N GLY A 18 17.27 6.99 -14.09
CA GLY A 18 17.63 6.94 -15.50
C GLY A 18 17.26 5.70 -16.30
N ASP A 19 16.99 4.52 -15.72
CA ASP A 19 16.59 3.34 -16.49
C ASP A 19 15.27 2.75 -15.99
N HIS A 20 14.15 3.28 -16.51
CA HIS A 20 12.87 2.57 -16.42
C HIS A 20 12.95 1.29 -17.23
N PRO A 21 12.48 0.14 -16.73
CA PRO A 21 12.43 -1.08 -17.53
C PRO A 21 11.64 -0.80 -18.81
N ARG A 22 12.20 -1.18 -19.96
CA ARG A 22 11.59 -0.92 -21.28
C ARG A 22 10.46 -1.90 -21.61
N THR A 23 10.38 -2.99 -20.85
CA THR A 23 9.35 -4.02 -20.97
C THR A 23 8.76 -4.30 -19.61
N ASN A 24 7.45 -4.47 -19.54
CA ASN A 24 6.77 -4.87 -18.30
C ASN A 24 7.29 -6.26 -17.86
N PRO A 25 7.91 -6.41 -16.69
CA PRO A 25 8.40 -7.69 -16.21
C PRO A 25 7.30 -8.61 -15.66
N GLY A 26 6.03 -8.18 -15.68
CA GLY A 26 4.92 -8.88 -15.03
C GLY A 26 4.89 -8.68 -13.52
N LEU A 27 3.99 -9.39 -12.86
CA LEU A 27 3.93 -9.41 -11.41
C LEU A 27 5.19 -10.06 -10.82
N GLN A 28 5.75 -9.41 -9.81
CA GLN A 28 6.88 -9.93 -9.04
C GLN A 28 6.47 -10.04 -7.56
N VAL A 29 6.85 -11.13 -6.90
CA VAL A 29 6.63 -11.29 -5.46
C VAL A 29 7.91 -11.79 -4.82
N GLU A 30 8.33 -11.11 -3.75
CA GLU A 30 9.54 -11.45 -3.02
C GLU A 30 9.31 -11.44 -1.50
N PRO A 31 9.98 -12.32 -0.74
CA PRO A 31 9.89 -12.33 0.71
C PRO A 31 10.56 -11.09 1.30
N LEU A 32 9.86 -10.37 2.19
CA LEU A 32 10.37 -9.19 2.87
C LEU A 32 10.77 -9.48 4.33
N ALA A 33 9.95 -10.26 5.03
CA ALA A 33 10.17 -10.68 6.41
C ALA A 33 9.43 -12.01 6.66
N PRO A 34 9.64 -12.70 7.79
CA PRO A 34 8.86 -13.89 8.12
C PRO A 34 7.34 -13.60 8.08
N GLY A 35 6.64 -14.30 7.17
CA GLY A 35 5.19 -14.11 6.96
C GLY A 35 4.80 -12.81 6.25
N VAL A 36 5.75 -12.11 5.62
CA VAL A 36 5.49 -10.91 4.82
C VAL A 36 6.19 -11.00 3.48
N TRP A 37 5.45 -10.78 2.40
CA TRP A 37 5.95 -10.69 1.03
C TRP A 37 5.59 -9.34 0.44
N MET A 38 6.47 -8.82 -0.40
CA MET A 38 6.21 -7.63 -1.20
C MET A 38 5.83 -8.08 -2.61
N HIS A 39 4.69 -7.63 -3.10
CA HIS A 39 4.35 -7.76 -4.52
C HIS A 39 4.62 -6.45 -5.24
N THR A 40 5.11 -6.53 -6.47
CA THR A 40 5.35 -5.40 -7.36
C THR A 40 4.63 -5.65 -8.67
N SER A 41 3.80 -4.72 -9.06
CA SER A 41 3.10 -4.69 -10.34
C SER A 41 3.44 -3.40 -11.09
N TYR A 42 3.15 -3.35 -12.38
CA TYR A 42 3.60 -2.25 -13.23
C TYR A 42 2.47 -1.72 -14.10
N ASN A 43 2.50 -0.41 -14.36
CA ASN A 43 1.66 0.20 -15.38
C ASN A 43 2.44 1.28 -16.15
N THR A 44 1.97 1.62 -17.35
CA THR A 44 2.63 2.58 -18.24
C THR A 44 1.84 3.88 -18.30
N PHE A 45 2.53 5.00 -18.05
CA PHE A 45 1.99 6.34 -18.26
C PHE A 45 2.95 7.13 -19.17
N ASP A 46 2.43 7.73 -20.22
CA ASP A 46 3.22 8.51 -21.20
C ASP A 46 4.45 7.74 -21.73
N GLY A 47 4.30 6.43 -21.93
CA GLY A 47 5.38 5.57 -22.40
C GLY A 47 6.43 5.19 -21.36
N VAL A 48 6.26 5.60 -20.12
CA VAL A 48 7.13 5.26 -18.98
C VAL A 48 6.46 4.19 -18.12
N LEU A 49 7.20 3.15 -17.80
CA LEU A 49 6.74 2.05 -16.94
C LEU A 49 7.03 2.39 -15.47
N TYR A 50 6.00 2.38 -14.66
CA TYR A 50 6.09 2.66 -13.22
C TYR A 50 5.76 1.42 -12.39
N PRO A 51 6.53 1.11 -11.34
CA PRO A 51 6.21 0.07 -10.38
C PRO A 51 5.22 0.56 -9.32
N SER A 52 4.44 -0.36 -8.79
CA SER A 52 3.64 -0.18 -7.58
C SER A 52 3.81 -1.39 -6.68
N ASN A 53 4.13 -1.14 -5.40
CA ASN A 53 4.37 -2.17 -4.40
C ASN A 53 3.20 -2.28 -3.44
N GLY A 54 2.84 -3.52 -3.10
CA GLY A 54 1.95 -3.81 -1.98
C GLY A 54 2.53 -4.93 -1.12
N LEU A 55 1.85 -5.30 -0.04
CA LEU A 55 2.29 -6.38 0.83
C LEU A 55 1.23 -7.47 0.96
N ILE A 56 1.71 -8.72 1.08
CA ILE A 56 0.96 -9.87 1.56
C ILE A 56 1.44 -10.12 2.98
N VAL A 57 0.54 -10.11 3.95
CA VAL A 57 0.87 -10.28 5.37
C VAL A 57 0.13 -11.50 5.91
N ARG A 58 0.86 -12.43 6.52
CA ARG A 58 0.26 -13.61 7.16
C ARG A 58 -0.21 -13.28 8.56
N GLU A 59 -1.46 -13.56 8.85
CA GLU A 59 -2.08 -13.54 10.18
C GLU A 59 -2.59 -14.95 10.52
N GLY A 60 -1.78 -15.75 11.21
CA GLY A 60 -2.16 -17.12 11.58
C GLY A 60 -2.35 -18.01 10.36
N ASP A 61 -3.58 -18.40 10.08
CA ASP A 61 -3.98 -19.30 8.98
C ASP A 61 -4.61 -18.56 7.78
N HIS A 62 -4.53 -17.24 7.73
CA HIS A 62 -5.02 -16.41 6.64
C HIS A 62 -4.04 -15.28 6.29
N LEU A 63 -4.35 -14.56 5.22
CA LEU A 63 -3.56 -13.47 4.69
C LEU A 63 -4.34 -12.15 4.69
N VAL A 64 -3.61 -11.05 4.80
CA VAL A 64 -4.11 -9.69 4.58
C VAL A 64 -3.32 -9.07 3.44
N LEU A 65 -4.00 -8.45 2.48
CA LEU A 65 -3.35 -7.66 1.43
C LEU A 65 -3.31 -6.19 1.83
N LEU A 66 -2.15 -5.57 1.69
CA LEU A 66 -1.99 -4.12 1.76
C LEU A 66 -1.76 -3.61 0.34
N ASP A 67 -2.77 -2.96 -0.18
CA ASP A 67 -2.97 -2.56 -1.57
C ASP A 67 -3.18 -3.73 -2.55
N SER A 68 -3.99 -3.53 -3.57
CA SER A 68 -4.10 -4.45 -4.70
C SER A 68 -2.89 -4.31 -5.62
N ALA A 69 -2.67 -5.28 -6.51
CA ALA A 69 -1.79 -5.05 -7.64
C ALA A 69 -2.41 -4.00 -8.58
N TRP A 70 -1.60 -3.41 -9.45
CA TRP A 70 -2.02 -2.30 -10.31
C TRP A 70 -2.94 -2.75 -11.45
N GLY A 71 -4.24 -2.71 -11.18
CA GLY A 71 -5.28 -3.10 -12.12
C GLY A 71 -5.80 -4.52 -11.93
N ALA A 72 -6.83 -4.86 -12.72
CA ALA A 72 -7.54 -6.12 -12.59
C ALA A 72 -6.65 -7.33 -12.91
N GLU A 73 -6.02 -7.32 -14.09
CA GLU A 73 -5.20 -8.44 -14.57
C GLU A 73 -4.07 -8.81 -13.59
N ALA A 74 -3.29 -7.80 -13.15
CA ALA A 74 -2.21 -8.04 -12.19
C ALA A 74 -2.72 -8.51 -10.83
N THR A 75 -3.96 -8.13 -10.44
CA THR A 75 -4.57 -8.60 -9.19
C THR A 75 -5.06 -10.05 -9.31
N GLU A 76 -5.57 -10.45 -10.48
CA GLU A 76 -5.87 -11.86 -10.77
C GLU A 76 -4.60 -12.71 -10.73
N GLU A 77 -3.51 -12.25 -11.35
CA GLU A 77 -2.20 -12.92 -11.27
C GLU A 77 -1.71 -13.04 -9.83
N LEU A 78 -1.88 -11.99 -9.01
CA LEU A 78 -1.50 -12.01 -7.59
C LEU A 78 -2.31 -13.06 -6.81
N GLN A 79 -3.61 -13.19 -7.05
CA GLN A 79 -4.44 -14.21 -6.40
C GLN A 79 -3.99 -15.62 -6.79
N VAL A 80 -3.70 -15.86 -8.08
CA VAL A 80 -3.18 -17.16 -8.55
C VAL A 80 -1.84 -17.46 -7.87
N TRP A 81 -0.93 -16.48 -7.82
CA TRP A 81 0.37 -16.65 -7.14
C TRP A 81 0.20 -17.00 -5.65
N ILE A 82 -0.71 -16.33 -4.95
CA ILE A 82 -1.01 -16.60 -3.53
C ILE A 82 -1.51 -18.03 -3.34
N ASP A 83 -2.40 -18.48 -4.19
CA ASP A 83 -2.97 -19.84 -4.12
C ASP A 83 -1.90 -20.91 -4.37
N GLU A 84 -1.01 -20.70 -5.34
CA GLU A 84 0.02 -21.68 -5.73
C GLU A 84 1.20 -21.69 -4.76
N GLU A 85 1.68 -20.54 -4.28
CA GLU A 85 2.93 -20.44 -3.53
C GLU A 85 2.73 -20.40 -2.00
N ILE A 86 1.59 -19.85 -1.52
CA ILE A 86 1.30 -19.74 -0.09
C ILE A 86 0.19 -20.73 0.33
N GLY A 87 -0.87 -20.83 -0.46
CA GLY A 87 -2.01 -21.73 -0.22
C GLY A 87 -2.84 -21.38 1.01
N LEU A 88 -2.83 -20.12 1.45
CA LEU A 88 -3.67 -19.59 2.53
C LEU A 88 -4.72 -18.61 1.97
N PRO A 89 -5.96 -18.62 2.53
CA PRO A 89 -6.99 -17.70 2.07
C PRO A 89 -6.65 -16.24 2.43
N VAL A 90 -7.02 -15.32 1.55
CA VAL A 90 -6.99 -13.88 1.84
C VAL A 90 -8.29 -13.52 2.56
N ASP A 91 -8.18 -13.07 3.82
CA ASP A 91 -9.33 -12.68 4.66
C ASP A 91 -9.86 -11.29 4.31
N ARG A 92 -8.96 -10.36 4.02
CA ARG A 92 -9.28 -8.97 3.71
C ARG A 92 -8.14 -8.25 2.99
N ALA A 93 -8.46 -7.08 2.43
CA ALA A 93 -7.47 -6.14 1.90
C ALA A 93 -7.67 -4.73 2.47
N LEU A 94 -6.60 -3.94 2.49
CA LEU A 94 -6.59 -2.53 2.86
C LEU A 94 -6.04 -1.72 1.68
N SER A 95 -6.79 -0.72 1.19
CA SER A 95 -6.27 0.24 0.20
C SER A 95 -5.75 1.48 0.90
N THR A 96 -4.47 1.83 0.66
CA THR A 96 -3.80 2.93 1.37
C THR A 96 -4.22 4.31 0.91
N HIS A 97 -4.64 4.47 -0.34
CA HIS A 97 -5.23 5.69 -0.88
C HIS A 97 -5.97 5.42 -2.19
N PHE A 98 -6.60 6.46 -2.78
CA PHE A 98 -7.58 6.32 -3.86
C PHE A 98 -7.00 6.08 -5.26
N HIS A 99 -5.70 6.25 -5.50
CA HIS A 99 -5.12 6.09 -6.83
C HIS A 99 -5.24 4.66 -7.36
N SER A 100 -5.29 4.54 -8.70
CA SER A 100 -5.51 3.27 -9.38
C SER A 100 -4.44 2.21 -9.13
N ASP A 101 -3.24 2.61 -8.74
CA ASP A 101 -2.16 1.71 -8.34
C ASP A 101 -2.39 1.04 -6.97
N ARG A 102 -3.45 1.44 -6.26
CA ARG A 102 -3.89 0.89 -4.96
C ARG A 102 -5.29 0.32 -5.00
N THR A 103 -6.16 0.93 -5.79
CA THR A 103 -7.57 0.55 -5.87
C THR A 103 -7.93 -0.17 -7.16
N GLY A 104 -7.04 -0.21 -8.15
CA GLY A 104 -7.35 -0.76 -9.48
C GLY A 104 -7.78 -2.23 -9.49
N GLY A 105 -7.37 -3.01 -8.50
CA GLY A 105 -7.77 -4.41 -8.34
C GLY A 105 -8.92 -4.64 -7.36
N VAL A 106 -9.48 -3.61 -6.73
CA VAL A 106 -10.53 -3.74 -5.70
C VAL A 106 -11.73 -4.54 -6.20
N ALA A 107 -12.20 -4.27 -7.42
CA ALA A 107 -13.34 -4.99 -7.98
C ALA A 107 -13.08 -6.50 -8.14
N VAL A 108 -11.84 -6.90 -8.46
CA VAL A 108 -11.43 -8.30 -8.57
C VAL A 108 -11.43 -8.95 -7.18
N LEU A 109 -10.85 -8.31 -6.19
CA LEU A 109 -10.82 -8.82 -4.81
C LEU A 109 -12.22 -9.01 -4.25
N GLU A 110 -13.09 -8.01 -4.40
CA GLU A 110 -14.47 -8.06 -3.89
C GLU A 110 -15.32 -9.10 -4.64
N ALA A 111 -15.11 -9.27 -5.95
CA ALA A 111 -15.76 -10.34 -6.72
C ALA A 111 -15.32 -11.74 -6.26
N ALA A 112 -14.09 -11.89 -5.74
CA ALA A 112 -13.60 -13.11 -5.11
C ALA A 112 -14.07 -13.28 -3.65
N GLY A 113 -14.89 -12.36 -3.13
CA GLY A 113 -15.40 -12.39 -1.75
C GLY A 113 -14.42 -11.84 -0.71
N ILE A 114 -13.34 -11.18 -1.13
CA ILE A 114 -12.36 -10.57 -0.25
C ILE A 114 -12.81 -9.14 0.06
N PRO A 115 -13.22 -8.81 1.30
CA PRO A 115 -13.64 -7.46 1.65
C PRO A 115 -12.44 -6.49 1.61
N VAL A 116 -12.62 -5.35 0.94
CA VAL A 116 -11.60 -4.30 0.87
C VAL A 116 -11.99 -3.13 1.76
N TRP A 117 -11.07 -2.72 2.62
CA TRP A 117 -11.23 -1.63 3.58
C TRP A 117 -10.33 -0.46 3.22
N SER A 118 -10.79 0.75 3.50
CA SER A 118 -10.01 1.97 3.25
C SER A 118 -10.42 3.10 4.19
N HIS A 119 -9.68 4.21 4.16
CA HIS A 119 -10.13 5.45 4.76
C HIS A 119 -11.46 5.91 4.11
N PRO A 120 -12.43 6.47 4.86
CA PRO A 120 -13.70 6.94 4.27
C PRO A 120 -13.53 7.94 3.13
N MET A 121 -12.46 8.75 3.17
CA MET A 121 -12.12 9.68 2.10
C MET A 121 -11.69 8.96 0.82
N THR A 122 -11.03 7.80 0.92
CA THR A 122 -10.64 6.97 -0.22
C THR A 122 -11.85 6.55 -1.04
N GLN A 123 -12.94 6.12 -0.39
CA GLN A 123 -14.18 5.76 -1.09
C GLN A 123 -14.72 6.92 -1.93
N ARG A 124 -14.77 8.12 -1.35
CA ARG A 124 -15.26 9.32 -2.03
C ARG A 124 -14.35 9.72 -3.20
N LEU A 125 -13.04 9.79 -2.97
CA LEU A 125 -12.08 10.18 -4.00
C LEU A 125 -12.00 9.16 -5.13
N SER A 126 -12.04 7.85 -4.83
CA SER A 126 -12.12 6.80 -5.85
C SER A 126 -13.34 6.96 -6.74
N ALA A 127 -14.51 7.25 -6.15
CA ALA A 127 -15.74 7.49 -6.92
C ALA A 127 -15.66 8.76 -7.79
N GLU A 128 -15.06 9.83 -7.28
CA GLU A 128 -14.86 11.10 -8.01
C GLU A 128 -13.95 10.91 -9.23
N GLU A 129 -12.90 10.08 -9.10
CA GLU A 129 -11.93 9.79 -10.16
C GLU A 129 -12.30 8.61 -11.07
N GLY A 130 -13.41 7.92 -10.78
CA GLY A 130 -13.85 6.74 -11.54
C GLY A 130 -13.00 5.48 -11.31
N ASN A 131 -12.25 5.44 -10.21
CA ASN A 131 -11.53 4.26 -9.76
C ASN A 131 -12.47 3.27 -9.05
N PRO A 132 -12.14 1.96 -8.99
CA PRO A 132 -12.88 1.02 -8.15
C PRO A 132 -12.93 1.50 -6.70
N VAL A 133 -14.12 1.42 -6.09
CA VAL A 133 -14.39 1.96 -4.75
C VAL A 133 -14.37 0.83 -3.72
N PRO A 134 -13.46 0.83 -2.72
CA PRO A 134 -13.51 -0.12 -1.62
C PRO A 134 -14.86 -0.07 -0.89
N ALA A 135 -15.51 -1.23 -0.70
CA ALA A 135 -16.86 -1.28 -0.14
C ALA A 135 -16.91 -0.92 1.36
N ASN A 136 -15.80 -1.11 2.09
CA ASN A 136 -15.77 -0.96 3.54
C ASN A 136 -14.93 0.23 3.99
N ALA A 137 -15.48 1.02 4.93
CA ALA A 137 -14.78 2.14 5.53
C ALA A 137 -14.22 1.79 6.92
N LEU A 138 -12.95 2.06 7.14
CA LEU A 138 -12.32 2.05 8.46
C LEU A 138 -12.98 3.13 9.35
N LYS A 139 -13.07 2.86 10.65
CA LYS A 139 -13.69 3.78 11.62
C LYS A 139 -12.65 4.26 12.62
N GLY A 140 -12.85 5.48 13.11
CA GLY A 140 -11.99 6.06 14.15
C GLY A 140 -10.67 6.61 13.63
N ILE A 141 -10.53 6.77 12.30
CA ILE A 141 -9.33 7.32 11.64
C ILE A 141 -9.64 8.60 10.84
N GLU A 142 -10.68 9.34 11.21
CA GLU A 142 -11.12 10.52 10.48
C GLU A 142 -10.23 11.76 10.73
N ALA A 143 -9.50 11.77 11.85
CA ALA A 143 -8.61 12.87 12.22
C ALA A 143 -7.14 12.51 12.02
N PRO A 144 -6.29 13.44 11.53
CA PRO A 144 -4.86 13.22 11.45
C PRO A 144 -4.23 12.77 12.78
N GLY A 145 -3.41 11.74 12.73
CA GLY A 145 -2.77 11.12 13.90
C GLY A 145 -3.62 10.06 14.60
N SER A 146 -4.85 9.79 14.13
CA SER A 146 -5.68 8.72 14.69
C SER A 146 -5.31 7.35 14.17
N THR A 147 -5.52 6.31 15.00
CA THR A 147 -5.29 4.92 14.65
C THR A 147 -6.52 4.06 14.87
N THR A 148 -6.56 2.92 14.17
CA THR A 148 -7.54 1.86 14.37
C THR A 148 -6.91 0.50 14.15
N GLY A 149 -7.43 -0.54 14.80
CA GLY A 149 -6.98 -1.91 14.59
C GLY A 149 -7.59 -2.54 13.34
N SER A 150 -6.83 -3.42 12.70
CA SER A 150 -7.30 -4.35 11.65
C SER A 150 -6.62 -5.70 11.87
N GLY A 151 -7.26 -6.58 12.64
CA GLY A 151 -6.63 -7.83 13.11
C GLY A 151 -5.41 -7.56 13.99
N SER A 152 -4.27 -8.13 13.65
CA SER A 152 -2.98 -7.88 14.33
C SER A 152 -2.29 -6.59 13.86
N LEU A 153 -2.82 -5.93 12.83
CA LEU A 153 -2.26 -4.73 12.24
C LEU A 153 -2.86 -3.47 12.88
N GLU A 154 -2.09 -2.39 12.88
CA GLU A 154 -2.57 -1.07 13.26
C GLU A 154 -2.55 -0.14 12.05
N VAL A 155 -3.66 0.54 11.79
CA VAL A 155 -3.80 1.49 10.69
C VAL A 155 -3.74 2.90 11.26
N LEU A 156 -2.83 3.70 10.75
CA LEU A 156 -2.66 5.12 11.06
C LEU A 156 -3.19 5.97 9.90
N TYR A 157 -4.02 6.96 10.21
CA TYR A 157 -4.23 8.10 9.31
C TYR A 157 -3.28 9.24 9.71
N PRO A 158 -2.13 9.41 9.05
CA PRO A 158 -1.16 10.42 9.45
C PRO A 158 -1.58 11.85 9.08
N GLY A 159 -2.63 12.00 8.25
CA GLY A 159 -3.03 13.20 7.53
C GLY A 159 -2.59 13.17 6.07
N GLY A 160 -2.87 14.23 5.32
CA GLY A 160 -2.54 14.32 3.90
C GLY A 160 -1.04 14.21 3.62
N GLY A 161 -0.70 13.49 2.58
CA GLY A 161 0.67 13.27 2.11
C GLY A 161 0.71 13.26 0.59
N HIS A 162 1.12 12.13 0.00
CA HIS A 162 1.05 11.88 -1.44
C HIS A 162 -0.39 12.02 -1.99
N ALA A 163 -1.36 11.63 -1.20
CA ALA A 163 -2.78 11.92 -1.38
C ALA A 163 -3.39 12.34 -0.04
N ARG A 164 -4.57 12.96 -0.05
CA ARG A 164 -5.20 13.49 1.17
C ARG A 164 -5.73 12.40 2.09
N ASP A 165 -5.98 11.22 1.56
CA ASP A 165 -6.58 10.06 2.21
C ASP A 165 -5.56 8.98 2.60
N ASN A 166 -4.25 9.26 2.44
CA ASN A 166 -3.20 8.28 2.76
C ASN A 166 -3.35 7.70 4.16
N ILE A 167 -3.40 6.37 4.24
CA ILE A 167 -3.18 5.65 5.50
C ILE A 167 -1.84 4.93 5.44
N MET A 168 -1.30 4.63 6.61
CA MET A 168 -0.12 3.80 6.80
C MET A 168 -0.49 2.60 7.67
N VAL A 169 0.18 1.47 7.48
CA VAL A 169 -0.13 0.25 8.22
C VAL A 169 1.11 -0.21 8.96
N TRP A 170 1.00 -0.33 10.28
CA TRP A 170 2.02 -0.86 11.15
C TRP A 170 1.82 -2.37 11.35
N LEU A 171 2.89 -3.13 11.16
CA LEU A 171 3.01 -4.56 11.39
C LEU A 171 3.82 -4.77 12.69
N PRO A 172 3.16 -4.92 13.85
CA PRO A 172 3.86 -4.90 15.15
C PRO A 172 4.85 -6.05 15.34
N GLU A 173 4.50 -7.23 14.85
CA GLU A 173 5.33 -8.43 14.98
C GLU A 173 6.65 -8.29 14.22
N GLN A 174 6.59 -7.76 12.98
CA GLN A 174 7.76 -7.59 12.12
C GLN A 174 8.45 -6.24 12.32
N LYS A 175 7.83 -5.30 13.02
CA LYS A 175 8.27 -3.91 13.19
C LYS A 175 8.46 -3.20 11.85
N ILE A 176 7.50 -3.40 10.94
CA ILE A 176 7.46 -2.79 9.62
C ILE A 176 6.33 -1.76 9.59
N LEU A 177 6.63 -0.55 9.14
CA LEU A 177 5.63 0.45 8.78
C LEU A 177 5.51 0.50 7.26
N TYR A 178 4.34 0.10 6.75
CA TYR A 178 4.00 0.23 5.33
C TYR A 178 3.35 1.58 5.08
N GLY A 179 4.04 2.44 4.34
CA GLY A 179 3.60 3.82 4.08
C GLY A 179 2.96 4.05 2.70
N GLY A 180 2.87 3.01 1.85
CA GLY A 180 2.41 3.19 0.47
C GLY A 180 3.19 4.29 -0.26
N CYS A 181 2.53 5.05 -1.14
CA CYS A 181 3.17 6.15 -1.89
C CYS A 181 3.53 7.37 -1.04
N ALA A 182 3.08 7.43 0.23
CA ALA A 182 3.48 8.50 1.14
C ALA A 182 4.94 8.40 1.59
N VAL A 183 5.59 7.25 1.38
CA VAL A 183 6.99 6.99 1.71
C VAL A 183 7.72 6.50 0.45
N ARG A 184 8.88 7.07 0.18
CA ARG A 184 9.73 6.71 -0.96
C ARG A 184 11.09 6.20 -0.47
N GLU A 185 11.78 5.45 -1.34
CA GLU A 185 13.12 4.98 -1.01
C GLU A 185 14.11 6.14 -0.86
N LEU A 186 15.14 5.93 -0.05
CA LEU A 186 16.15 6.95 0.26
C LEU A 186 16.95 7.45 -0.96
N ALA A 187 17.08 6.62 -1.99
CA ALA A 187 17.80 6.98 -3.22
C ALA A 187 16.97 7.88 -4.15
N THR A 188 15.68 8.06 -3.88
CA THR A 188 14.80 8.90 -4.70
C THR A 188 14.98 10.37 -4.36
N ASP A 189 15.25 11.20 -5.37
CA ASP A 189 15.48 12.64 -5.25
C ASP A 189 14.22 13.52 -5.50
N ASN A 190 13.07 12.88 -5.71
CA ASN A 190 11.81 13.55 -6.00
C ASN A 190 10.62 12.88 -5.28
N LEU A 191 9.47 13.57 -5.25
CA LEU A 191 8.25 13.09 -4.60
C LEU A 191 7.32 12.28 -5.54
N GLY A 192 7.71 12.09 -6.81
CA GLY A 192 6.89 11.42 -7.81
C GLY A 192 5.71 12.29 -8.26
N ASN A 193 4.56 11.65 -8.55
CA ASN A 193 3.33 12.39 -8.85
C ASN A 193 2.84 13.14 -7.59
N THR A 194 2.64 14.44 -7.72
CA THR A 194 2.21 15.32 -6.62
C THR A 194 0.91 16.07 -6.94
N ALA A 195 0.19 15.67 -8.00
CA ALA A 195 -1.03 16.36 -8.43
C ALA A 195 -2.11 16.41 -7.33
N ASP A 196 -2.22 15.33 -6.54
CA ASP A 196 -3.22 15.20 -5.46
C ASP A 196 -2.60 15.34 -4.06
N ALA A 197 -1.30 15.70 -4.01
CA ALA A 197 -0.56 15.76 -2.77
C ALA A 197 -0.92 16.96 -1.90
N ASP A 198 -0.95 16.77 -0.59
CA ASP A 198 -0.89 17.86 0.39
C ASP A 198 0.57 18.16 0.75
N LEU A 199 1.26 18.87 -0.14
CA LEU A 199 2.68 19.21 0.03
C LEU A 199 2.95 19.98 1.33
N GLY A 200 1.99 20.78 1.79
CA GLY A 200 2.12 21.56 3.02
C GLY A 200 2.07 20.68 4.28
N TYR A 201 1.26 19.66 4.26
CA TYR A 201 1.06 18.78 5.40
C TYR A 201 1.92 17.50 5.37
N TRP A 202 2.36 17.04 4.20
CA TRP A 202 3.11 15.78 4.05
C TRP A 202 4.28 15.63 5.02
N PRO A 203 5.16 16.64 5.25
CA PRO A 203 6.22 16.52 6.25
C PRO A 203 5.69 16.27 7.67
N GLN A 204 4.52 16.80 8.01
CA GLN A 204 3.90 16.56 9.31
C GLN A 204 3.30 15.15 9.39
N ALA A 205 2.68 14.65 8.33
CA ALA A 205 2.20 13.28 8.24
C ALA A 205 3.32 12.26 8.51
N ILE A 206 4.50 12.48 7.92
CA ILE A 206 5.68 11.64 8.18
C ILE A 206 6.13 11.75 9.65
N ARG A 207 6.15 12.97 10.23
CA ARG A 207 6.48 13.14 11.66
C ARG A 207 5.48 12.46 12.60
N HIS A 208 4.18 12.42 12.26
CA HIS A 208 3.20 11.67 13.03
C HIS A 208 3.56 10.18 13.06
N ALA A 209 3.86 9.59 11.91
CA ALA A 209 4.26 8.19 11.84
C ALA A 209 5.56 7.92 12.62
N GLN A 210 6.58 8.76 12.47
CA GLN A 210 7.86 8.62 13.18
C GLN A 210 7.74 8.79 14.71
N ALA A 211 6.74 9.52 15.18
CA ALA A 211 6.52 9.71 16.61
C ALA A 211 5.78 8.53 17.26
N MET A 212 5.11 7.70 16.45
CA MET A 212 4.32 6.56 16.94
C MET A 212 5.09 5.24 16.87
N TYR A 213 5.96 5.09 15.87
CA TYR A 213 6.70 3.88 15.54
C TYR A 213 8.20 4.16 15.43
#